data_c2358b3e5fe61d78a542b7f1393c1fcb
#
_entry.id   c2358b3e5fe61d78a542b7f1393c1fcb
#
_cell.length_a   1.000
_cell.length_b   1.000
_cell.length_c   1.000
_cell.angle_alpha   90.00
_cell.angle_beta   90.00
_cell.angle_gamma   90.00
#
_symmetry.space_group_name_H-M   'P 1'
#
loop_
_entity.id
_entity.type
_entity.pdbx_description
1 polymer ?
#
loop_
_entity_poly.entity_id
_entity_poly.type
_entity_poly.pdbx_seq_one_letter_code
_entity_poly.pdbx_strand_id
1 'polypeptide(L)'
;MSARRKRIAFDQTQNERGRLDTTYSQLGQLLKDNDYDVEAYTEYMIMPKKLEGIDALVFACPNGSKLRSNEIDAIKKFVQDGGGLMLLSLSGGDKGLMTNMSLLSKNFGIEFDNTAVKDERDNAGLPTLLMISGFVQHSITEGINNILLPSSCTLRLSGKAMAIAATSGAADPPNQPVIAAADFERGRVICIGTYEIFRRGGGLKNDGNTTFALNCFRWLTGEDRLTRPSRVVAAQAKAAEERPSAGEGAQVTFEAEIDKTLRRLVNAVIDLQKDIARLTENTGRIEKSIEGLRGQFQDFAEKTQQQFGLMVPAKQFKSEEENRIEEIIADIDSIEKEIKSVHQLRDHIEQKLSTGTMTRESYDEQVEKLDERLASLDRRLAEKREEFDKQAS
;
A
#
# COMPACT_ATOMS: atom_id res chain seq x y z
N MET A 1 10.76 -0.27 -36.43
CA MET A 1 10.96 -1.29 -35.37
C MET A 1 9.79 -1.14 -34.43
N SER A 2 8.96 -2.18 -34.23
CA SER A 2 7.90 -2.15 -33.23
C SER A 2 8.56 -2.06 -31.86
N ALA A 3 8.13 -1.12 -31.00
CA ALA A 3 8.60 -1.02 -29.64
C ALA A 3 8.27 -2.33 -28.89
N ARG A 4 9.18 -2.83 -28.06
CA ARG A 4 8.94 -3.99 -27.21
C ARG A 4 7.73 -3.71 -26.31
N ARG A 5 6.82 -4.67 -26.23
CA ARG A 5 5.72 -4.60 -25.26
C ARG A 5 6.29 -4.52 -23.84
N LYS A 6 5.63 -3.72 -23.00
CA LYS A 6 6.00 -3.59 -21.59
C LYS A 6 5.57 -4.80 -20.80
N ARG A 7 6.48 -5.36 -19.99
CA ARG A 7 6.23 -6.55 -19.18
C ARG A 7 5.83 -6.16 -17.76
N ILE A 8 4.70 -6.68 -17.34
CA ILE A 8 4.15 -6.47 -15.99
C ILE A 8 4.11 -7.82 -15.29
N ALA A 9 4.83 -7.94 -14.18
CA ALA A 9 4.86 -9.15 -13.37
C ALA A 9 4.04 -8.94 -12.09
N PHE A 10 3.11 -9.86 -11.83
CA PHE A 10 2.35 -9.92 -10.58
C PHE A 10 3.00 -10.94 -9.66
N ASP A 11 3.50 -10.51 -8.52
CA ASP A 11 4.08 -11.41 -7.54
C ASP A 11 3.07 -12.44 -7.04
N GLN A 12 3.51 -13.67 -6.87
CA GLN A 12 2.75 -14.76 -6.25
C GLN A 12 3.58 -15.52 -5.21
N THR A 13 4.69 -14.93 -4.77
CA THR A 13 5.60 -15.54 -3.79
C THR A 13 5.16 -15.27 -2.34
N GLN A 14 4.34 -14.22 -2.13
CA GLN A 14 3.95 -13.72 -0.82
C GLN A 14 2.49 -14.06 -0.46
N ASN A 15 1.93 -15.13 -1.08
CA ASN A 15 0.55 -15.57 -0.86
C ASN A 15 -0.48 -14.45 -1.09
N GLU A 16 -0.36 -13.80 -2.25
CA GLU A 16 -1.20 -12.66 -2.64
C GLU A 16 -2.68 -13.03 -2.78
N ARG A 17 -3.53 -12.12 -2.32
CA ARG A 17 -4.99 -12.20 -2.54
C ARG A 17 -5.37 -11.85 -3.98
N GLY A 18 -4.61 -10.97 -4.63
CA GLY A 18 -4.79 -10.57 -6.01
C GLY A 18 -4.03 -11.47 -6.97
N ARG A 19 -4.68 -12.49 -7.54
CA ARG A 19 -4.07 -13.49 -8.43
C ARG A 19 -4.61 -13.38 -9.85
N LEU A 20 -3.72 -13.44 -10.84
CA LEU A 20 -4.07 -13.34 -12.26
C LEU A 20 -5.00 -14.47 -12.74
N ASP A 21 -4.91 -15.65 -12.14
CA ASP A 21 -5.72 -16.81 -12.49
C ASP A 21 -7.15 -16.75 -11.91
N THR A 22 -7.39 -15.88 -10.93
CA THR A 22 -8.66 -15.78 -10.20
C THR A 22 -9.13 -14.33 -10.02
N THR A 23 -8.74 -13.70 -8.93
CA THR A 23 -9.28 -12.41 -8.49
C THR A 23 -8.92 -11.24 -9.42
N TYR A 24 -7.78 -11.32 -10.09
CA TYR A 24 -7.26 -10.30 -11.02
C TYR A 24 -7.31 -10.72 -12.50
N SER A 25 -8.07 -11.79 -12.83
CA SER A 25 -8.16 -12.28 -14.22
C SER A 25 -8.68 -11.21 -15.19
N GLN A 26 -9.63 -10.36 -14.78
CA GLN A 26 -10.13 -9.26 -15.61
C GLN A 26 -9.12 -8.13 -15.77
N LEU A 27 -8.37 -7.79 -14.71
CA LEU A 27 -7.27 -6.83 -14.81
C LEU A 27 -6.17 -7.34 -15.75
N GLY A 28 -5.78 -8.60 -15.61
CA GLY A 28 -4.80 -9.23 -16.50
C GLY A 28 -5.23 -9.20 -17.97
N GLN A 29 -6.50 -9.45 -18.26
CA GLN A 29 -7.04 -9.34 -19.61
C GLN A 29 -7.06 -7.89 -20.09
N LEU A 30 -7.54 -6.96 -19.26
CA LEU A 30 -7.54 -5.52 -19.58
C LEU A 30 -6.14 -5.01 -20.00
N LEU A 31 -5.11 -5.42 -19.26
CA LEU A 31 -3.74 -5.03 -19.56
C LEU A 31 -3.24 -5.65 -20.87
N LYS A 32 -3.54 -6.95 -21.12
CA LYS A 32 -3.19 -7.62 -22.39
C LYS A 32 -3.86 -6.96 -23.59
N ASP A 33 -5.12 -6.55 -23.45
CA ASP A 33 -5.88 -5.85 -24.48
C ASP A 33 -5.34 -4.42 -24.77
N ASN A 34 -4.52 -3.89 -23.84
CA ASN A 34 -3.82 -2.62 -23.97
C ASN A 34 -2.30 -2.77 -24.21
N ASP A 35 -1.90 -3.85 -24.89
CA ASP A 35 -0.55 -4.11 -25.38
C ASP A 35 0.52 -4.33 -24.30
N TYR A 36 0.15 -4.77 -23.09
CA TYR A 36 1.08 -5.23 -22.06
C TYR A 36 1.30 -6.76 -22.13
N ASP A 37 2.52 -7.19 -21.86
CA ASP A 37 2.82 -8.57 -21.54
C ASP A 37 2.64 -8.78 -20.03
N VAL A 38 1.67 -9.61 -19.65
CA VAL A 38 1.29 -9.82 -18.25
C VAL A 38 1.60 -11.24 -17.82
N GLU A 39 2.36 -11.37 -16.77
CA GLU A 39 2.81 -12.66 -16.24
C GLU A 39 2.71 -12.74 -14.72
N ALA A 40 2.63 -13.95 -14.18
CA ALA A 40 2.76 -14.22 -12.77
C ALA A 40 4.24 -14.42 -12.42
N TYR A 41 4.76 -13.74 -11.41
CA TYR A 41 6.08 -14.00 -10.86
C TYR A 41 5.96 -15.13 -9.83
N THR A 42 6.46 -16.32 -10.17
CA THR A 42 6.28 -17.55 -9.37
C THR A 42 7.61 -18.13 -8.89
N GLU A 43 8.68 -17.37 -8.96
CA GLU A 43 9.99 -17.80 -8.47
C GLU A 43 9.95 -17.99 -6.95
N TYR A 44 10.86 -18.80 -6.41
CA TYR A 44 10.92 -19.08 -4.97
C TYR A 44 11.15 -17.84 -4.10
N MET A 45 11.90 -16.87 -4.64
CA MET A 45 12.17 -15.57 -3.98
C MET A 45 12.39 -14.49 -5.03
N ILE A 46 12.34 -13.24 -4.60
CA ILE A 46 12.61 -12.12 -5.49
C ILE A 46 14.12 -11.89 -5.59
N MET A 47 14.65 -12.07 -6.81
CA MET A 47 16.06 -11.92 -7.11
C MET A 47 16.29 -10.92 -8.24
N PRO A 48 17.39 -10.13 -8.21
CA PRO A 48 17.68 -9.12 -9.24
C PRO A 48 17.66 -9.67 -10.66
N LYS A 49 18.29 -10.84 -10.90
CA LYS A 49 18.34 -11.48 -12.23
C LYS A 49 16.96 -11.85 -12.78
N LYS A 50 16.01 -12.18 -11.89
CA LYS A 50 14.66 -12.57 -12.29
C LYS A 50 13.74 -11.37 -12.54
N LEU A 51 14.17 -10.18 -12.13
CA LEU A 51 13.51 -8.91 -12.43
C LEU A 51 14.02 -8.28 -13.74
N GLU A 52 15.07 -8.84 -14.36
CA GLU A 52 15.58 -8.33 -15.63
C GLU A 52 14.54 -8.42 -16.75
N GLY A 53 14.32 -7.30 -17.41
CA GLY A 53 13.34 -7.19 -18.49
C GLY A 53 11.88 -7.02 -18.03
N ILE A 54 11.58 -7.00 -16.73
CA ILE A 54 10.31 -6.59 -16.17
C ILE A 54 10.27 -5.06 -16.13
N ASP A 55 9.18 -4.45 -16.58
CA ASP A 55 8.99 -3.01 -16.56
C ASP A 55 8.21 -2.56 -15.31
N ALA A 56 7.28 -3.39 -14.81
CA ALA A 56 6.57 -3.14 -13.56
C ALA A 56 6.36 -4.42 -12.74
N LEU A 57 6.54 -4.33 -11.43
CA LEU A 57 6.29 -5.40 -10.46
C LEU A 57 5.11 -5.00 -9.56
N VAL A 58 4.17 -5.94 -9.34
CA VAL A 58 2.96 -5.72 -8.58
C VAL A 58 2.87 -6.70 -7.43
N PHE A 59 2.73 -6.19 -6.21
CA PHE A 59 2.34 -6.95 -5.02
C PHE A 59 0.85 -6.71 -4.75
N ALA A 60 0.04 -7.70 -5.06
CA ALA A 60 -1.41 -7.58 -5.00
C ALA A 60 -1.97 -8.12 -3.67
N CYS A 61 -1.67 -7.44 -2.59
CA CYS A 61 -2.08 -7.77 -1.23
C CYS A 61 -1.48 -9.08 -0.70
N PRO A 62 -0.18 -9.13 -0.40
CA PRO A 62 0.45 -10.20 0.37
C PRO A 62 -0.33 -10.50 1.65
N ASN A 63 -0.36 -11.77 2.07
CA ASN A 63 -1.13 -12.19 3.22
C ASN A 63 -0.40 -13.29 4.01
N GLY A 64 -0.11 -13.03 5.29
CA GLY A 64 0.57 -13.98 6.17
C GLY A 64 2.02 -14.28 5.76
N SER A 65 2.64 -13.46 4.92
CA SER A 65 4.00 -13.61 4.43
C SER A 65 4.80 -12.32 4.61
N LYS A 66 6.12 -12.45 4.73
CA LYS A 66 7.03 -11.32 4.97
C LYS A 66 8.18 -11.36 3.98
N LEU A 67 8.45 -10.23 3.34
CA LEU A 67 9.65 -10.03 2.52
C LEU A 67 10.90 -10.09 3.40
N ARG A 68 11.93 -10.77 2.91
CA ARG A 68 13.26 -10.79 3.53
C ARG A 68 14.03 -9.52 3.15
N SER A 69 15.05 -9.20 3.92
CA SER A 69 15.88 -8.00 3.66
C SER A 69 16.50 -8.00 2.27
N ASN A 70 17.02 -9.14 1.82
CA ASN A 70 17.60 -9.28 0.48
C ASN A 70 16.56 -9.11 -0.66
N GLU A 71 15.31 -9.50 -0.44
CA GLU A 71 14.21 -9.26 -1.39
C GLU A 71 13.85 -7.78 -1.44
N ILE A 72 13.77 -7.12 -0.26
CA ILE A 72 13.55 -5.67 -0.15
C ILE A 72 14.66 -4.92 -0.89
N ASP A 73 15.92 -5.30 -0.71
CA ASP A 73 17.06 -4.68 -1.38
C ASP A 73 17.01 -4.90 -2.91
N ALA A 74 16.61 -6.11 -3.35
CA ALA A 74 16.45 -6.42 -4.77
C ALA A 74 15.34 -5.58 -5.41
N ILE A 75 14.20 -5.44 -4.76
CA ILE A 75 13.08 -4.62 -5.23
C ILE A 75 13.44 -3.13 -5.23
N LYS A 76 14.10 -2.65 -4.16
CA LYS A 76 14.58 -1.28 -4.09
C LYS A 76 15.53 -0.96 -5.25
N LYS A 77 16.50 -1.86 -5.51
CA LYS A 77 17.41 -1.71 -6.65
C LYS A 77 16.67 -1.73 -7.98
N PHE A 78 15.70 -2.61 -8.17
CA PHE A 78 14.85 -2.66 -9.37
C PHE A 78 14.18 -1.31 -9.63
N VAL A 79 13.60 -0.68 -8.60
CA VAL A 79 12.99 0.64 -8.72
C VAL A 79 14.06 1.70 -9.03
N GLN A 80 15.20 1.71 -8.33
CA GLN A 80 16.31 2.62 -8.61
C GLN A 80 16.78 2.55 -10.06
N ASP A 81 16.79 1.38 -10.64
CA ASP A 81 17.21 1.13 -12.02
C ASP A 81 16.15 1.50 -13.07
N GLY A 82 14.96 1.94 -12.64
CA GLY A 82 13.91 2.45 -13.52
C GLY A 82 12.65 1.58 -13.58
N GLY A 83 12.56 0.52 -12.80
CA GLY A 83 11.36 -0.30 -12.69
C GLY A 83 10.20 0.41 -12.00
N GLY A 84 8.98 0.06 -12.39
CA GLY A 84 7.75 0.48 -11.72
C GLY A 84 7.37 -0.51 -10.60
N LEU A 85 6.89 0.00 -9.47
CA LEU A 85 6.44 -0.83 -8.36
C LEU A 85 5.03 -0.44 -7.93
N MET A 86 4.13 -1.41 -7.86
CA MET A 86 2.79 -1.23 -7.31
C MET A 86 2.61 -2.10 -6.08
N LEU A 87 2.23 -1.50 -4.96
CA LEU A 87 1.96 -2.16 -3.69
C LEU A 87 0.50 -1.95 -3.31
N LEU A 88 -0.24 -3.03 -3.15
CA LEU A 88 -1.66 -3.02 -2.81
C LEU A 88 -1.86 -3.70 -1.46
N SER A 89 -2.63 -3.08 -0.58
CA SER A 89 -2.91 -3.56 0.77
C SER A 89 -4.41 -3.88 0.95
N LEU A 90 -4.90 -3.83 2.17
CA LEU A 90 -6.30 -3.97 2.57
C LEU A 90 -6.49 -3.29 3.92
N SER A 91 -7.75 -3.15 4.36
CA SER A 91 -8.06 -2.71 5.71
C SER A 91 -7.29 -3.50 6.78
N GLY A 92 -6.74 -2.79 7.77
CA GLY A 92 -5.87 -3.34 8.79
C GLY A 92 -4.37 -3.29 8.45
N GLY A 93 -4.00 -2.95 7.19
CA GLY A 93 -2.60 -2.78 6.79
C GLY A 93 -1.72 -3.99 7.09
N ASP A 94 -0.44 -3.76 7.35
CA ASP A 94 0.52 -4.82 7.64
C ASP A 94 0.13 -5.69 8.86
N LYS A 95 -0.45 -5.07 9.91
CA LYS A 95 -0.88 -5.80 11.10
C LYS A 95 -2.05 -6.73 10.79
N GLY A 96 -3.06 -6.24 10.07
CA GLY A 96 -4.24 -7.03 9.69
C GLY A 96 -3.91 -8.15 8.71
N LEU A 97 -2.93 -7.95 7.85
CA LEU A 97 -2.47 -8.92 6.86
C LEU A 97 -1.29 -9.80 7.35
N MET A 98 -0.73 -9.51 8.52
CA MET A 98 0.47 -10.16 9.07
C MET A 98 1.67 -10.10 8.11
N THR A 99 1.88 -8.93 7.49
CA THR A 99 2.94 -8.67 6.50
C THR A 99 3.94 -7.63 6.99
N ASN A 100 4.91 -7.30 6.16
CA ASN A 100 5.89 -6.24 6.42
C ASN A 100 6.10 -5.33 5.19
N MET A 101 5.06 -5.12 4.40
CA MET A 101 5.14 -4.32 3.18
C MET A 101 5.58 -2.88 3.44
N SER A 102 5.28 -2.35 4.63
CA SER A 102 5.76 -1.02 5.05
C SER A 102 7.29 -0.95 5.20
N LEU A 103 7.99 -2.06 5.47
CA LEU A 103 9.46 -2.05 5.46
C LEU A 103 10.01 -1.79 4.05
N LEU A 104 9.33 -2.27 3.02
CA LEU A 104 9.67 -1.97 1.63
C LEU A 104 9.24 -0.56 1.26
N SER A 105 7.98 -0.20 1.46
CA SER A 105 7.40 1.06 0.97
C SER A 105 7.96 2.31 1.67
N LYS A 106 8.43 2.20 2.92
CA LYS A 106 9.15 3.27 3.63
C LYS A 106 10.40 3.76 2.92
N ASN A 107 11.08 2.91 2.14
CA ASN A 107 12.21 3.36 1.32
C ASN A 107 11.80 4.41 0.28
N PHE A 108 10.53 4.47 -0.06
CA PHE A 108 9.94 5.39 -1.04
C PHE A 108 9.10 6.49 -0.37
N GLY A 109 9.13 6.58 0.95
CA GLY A 109 8.40 7.57 1.73
C GLY A 109 6.92 7.26 1.96
N ILE A 110 6.49 6.02 1.81
CA ILE A 110 5.09 5.60 1.99
C ILE A 110 5.01 4.48 3.02
N GLU A 111 4.05 4.55 3.94
CA GLU A 111 3.80 3.51 4.95
C GLU A 111 2.31 3.17 4.97
N PHE A 112 1.97 1.88 5.05
CA PHE A 112 0.59 1.44 5.24
C PHE A 112 0.21 1.51 6.72
N ASP A 113 -0.87 2.23 7.02
CA ASP A 113 -1.41 2.30 8.38
C ASP A 113 -2.30 1.09 8.70
N ASN A 114 -2.35 0.74 9.98
CA ASN A 114 -3.21 -0.35 10.45
C ASN A 114 -4.65 0.11 10.70
N THR A 115 -5.25 0.78 9.72
CA THR A 115 -6.58 1.37 9.77
C THR A 115 -7.58 0.58 8.92
N ALA A 116 -8.87 0.79 9.19
CA ALA A 116 -9.97 0.33 8.34
C ALA A 116 -10.87 1.54 8.07
N VAL A 117 -10.78 2.08 6.86
CA VAL A 117 -11.49 3.31 6.51
C VAL A 117 -12.98 3.05 6.33
N LYS A 118 -13.80 3.97 6.85
CA LYS A 118 -15.24 4.04 6.65
C LYS A 118 -15.64 5.45 6.26
N ASP A 119 -16.64 5.60 5.41
CA ASP A 119 -17.24 6.87 5.08
C ASP A 119 -18.77 6.70 5.00
N GLU A 120 -19.48 7.36 5.90
CA GLU A 120 -20.94 7.27 5.96
C GLU A 120 -21.64 8.12 4.88
N ARG A 121 -20.91 9.02 4.20
CA ARG A 121 -21.45 9.93 3.19
C ARG A 121 -21.01 9.55 1.79
N ASP A 122 -19.72 9.45 1.58
CA ASP A 122 -19.13 9.24 0.26
C ASP A 122 -18.83 7.75 0.04
N ASN A 123 -19.89 6.95 -0.13
CA ASN A 123 -19.80 5.51 -0.30
C ASN A 123 -20.77 4.96 -1.35
N ALA A 124 -20.55 3.74 -1.79
CA ALA A 124 -21.37 3.03 -2.76
C ALA A 124 -22.40 2.06 -2.09
N GLY A 125 -23.08 2.53 -1.05
CA GLY A 125 -24.12 1.79 -0.32
C GLY A 125 -23.66 1.08 0.95
N LEU A 126 -22.34 1.02 1.20
CA LEU A 126 -21.77 0.55 2.47
C LEU A 126 -20.61 1.47 2.85
N PRO A 127 -20.46 1.84 4.14
CA PRO A 127 -19.39 2.76 4.58
C PRO A 127 -17.97 2.32 4.24
N THR A 128 -17.73 1.04 4.04
CA THR A 128 -16.44 0.47 3.64
C THR A 128 -16.21 0.47 2.13
N LEU A 129 -17.20 0.86 1.32
CA LEU A 129 -17.11 0.99 -0.14
C LEU A 129 -16.93 2.47 -0.50
N LEU A 130 -15.73 2.99 -0.28
CA LEU A 130 -15.44 4.42 -0.44
C LEU A 130 -15.60 4.87 -1.89
N MET A 131 -16.30 5.99 -2.12
CA MET A 131 -16.34 6.69 -3.40
C MET A 131 -15.45 7.92 -3.32
N ILE A 132 -14.31 7.88 -3.97
CA ILE A 132 -13.36 8.99 -3.98
C ILE A 132 -13.54 9.80 -5.28
N SER A 133 -13.78 11.10 -5.15
CA SER A 133 -13.90 12.05 -6.27
C SER A 133 -12.89 13.21 -6.21
N GLY A 134 -12.19 13.35 -5.08
CA GLY A 134 -11.14 14.36 -4.90
C GLY A 134 -9.77 13.79 -5.22
N PHE A 135 -9.14 14.27 -6.29
CA PHE A 135 -7.82 13.83 -6.72
C PHE A 135 -6.86 15.00 -6.86
N VAL A 136 -5.59 14.72 -6.56
CA VAL A 136 -4.51 15.61 -6.99
C VAL A 136 -4.33 15.48 -8.50
N GLN A 137 -4.07 16.59 -9.21
CA GLN A 137 -3.81 16.59 -10.63
C GLN A 137 -2.50 15.81 -10.93
N HIS A 138 -2.65 14.66 -11.58
CA HIS A 138 -1.55 13.76 -11.91
C HIS A 138 -1.90 12.93 -13.15
N SER A 139 -0.92 12.41 -13.89
CA SER A 139 -1.20 11.53 -15.05
C SER A 139 -1.97 10.26 -14.67
N ILE A 140 -1.83 9.80 -13.42
CA ILE A 140 -2.59 8.64 -12.88
C ILE A 140 -4.09 8.97 -12.77
N THR A 141 -4.47 10.22 -12.53
CA THR A 141 -5.86 10.66 -12.30
C THR A 141 -6.49 11.32 -13.53
N GLU A 142 -5.79 11.32 -14.66
CA GLU A 142 -6.29 11.92 -15.89
C GLU A 142 -7.57 11.22 -16.40
N GLY A 143 -8.62 12.01 -16.67
CA GLY A 143 -9.90 11.50 -17.19
C GLY A 143 -10.75 10.73 -16.18
N ILE A 144 -10.47 10.84 -14.87
CA ILE A 144 -11.19 10.14 -13.82
C ILE A 144 -12.07 11.13 -13.04
N ASN A 145 -13.35 10.80 -12.89
CA ASN A 145 -14.29 11.58 -12.08
C ASN A 145 -14.42 11.01 -10.65
N ASN A 146 -14.43 9.69 -10.52
CA ASN A 146 -14.49 8.99 -9.24
C ASN A 146 -13.87 7.59 -9.36
N ILE A 147 -13.45 7.05 -8.23
CA ILE A 147 -13.02 5.66 -8.08
C ILE A 147 -13.70 5.03 -6.87
N LEU A 148 -13.93 3.72 -6.94
CA LEU A 148 -14.42 2.91 -5.84
C LEU A 148 -13.25 2.22 -5.14
N LEU A 149 -13.06 2.49 -3.85
CA LEU A 149 -12.07 1.85 -3.00
C LEU A 149 -12.73 1.01 -1.89
N PRO A 150 -12.99 -0.28 -2.13
CA PRO A 150 -13.52 -1.17 -1.09
C PRO A 150 -12.46 -1.49 -0.03
N SER A 151 -12.83 -1.45 1.26
CA SER A 151 -12.04 -1.97 2.37
C SER A 151 -10.59 -1.45 2.42
N SER A 152 -10.41 -0.14 2.33
CA SER A 152 -9.08 0.48 2.30
C SER A 152 -8.49 0.68 3.70
N CYS A 153 -7.16 0.61 3.81
CA CYS A 153 -6.40 1.27 4.87
C CYS A 153 -5.91 2.65 4.40
N THR A 154 -5.46 3.48 5.34
CA THR A 154 -4.80 4.75 5.04
C THR A 154 -3.30 4.58 4.85
N LEU A 155 -2.67 5.63 4.32
CA LEU A 155 -1.23 5.68 4.09
C LEU A 155 -0.63 6.86 4.86
N ARG A 156 0.57 6.68 5.37
CA ARG A 156 1.38 7.75 5.95
C ARG A 156 2.50 8.10 4.99
N LEU A 157 2.67 9.39 4.72
CA LEU A 157 3.61 9.88 3.73
C LEU A 157 4.75 10.65 4.37
N SER A 158 5.93 10.54 3.76
CA SER A 158 7.13 11.28 4.14
C SER A 158 7.98 11.60 2.91
N GLY A 159 8.91 12.55 3.05
CA GLY A 159 9.83 12.90 1.99
C GLY A 159 9.16 13.46 0.74
N LYS A 160 9.39 12.83 -0.41
CA LYS A 160 8.86 13.25 -1.72
C LYS A 160 7.61 12.49 -2.16
N ALA A 161 7.08 11.59 -1.33
CA ALA A 161 5.86 10.87 -1.64
C ALA A 161 4.66 11.82 -1.68
N MET A 162 3.78 11.64 -2.65
CA MET A 162 2.64 12.51 -2.90
C MET A 162 1.33 11.73 -2.72
N ALA A 163 0.37 12.31 -1.99
CA ALA A 163 -0.99 11.79 -1.96
C ALA A 163 -1.64 12.02 -3.33
N ILE A 164 -2.17 10.96 -3.92
CA ILE A 164 -2.94 11.01 -5.17
C ILE A 164 -4.43 11.15 -4.87
N ALA A 165 -4.89 10.43 -3.84
CA ALA A 165 -6.24 10.50 -3.33
C ALA A 165 -6.26 10.35 -1.81
N ALA A 166 -7.20 11.01 -1.16
CA ALA A 166 -7.38 10.96 0.30
C ALA A 166 -8.85 10.70 0.64
N THR A 167 -9.09 10.25 1.87
CA THR A 167 -10.43 10.13 2.44
C THR A 167 -11.11 11.49 2.56
N SER A 168 -12.42 11.53 2.55
CA SER A 168 -13.20 12.75 2.77
C SER A 168 -13.06 13.27 4.22
N GLY A 169 -13.47 14.50 4.46
CA GLY A 169 -13.55 15.04 5.82
C GLY A 169 -14.61 14.37 6.71
N ALA A 170 -15.51 13.57 6.11
CA ALA A 170 -16.56 12.82 6.81
C ALA A 170 -16.17 11.36 7.05
N ALA A 171 -15.06 10.91 6.50
CA ALA A 171 -14.56 9.55 6.69
C ALA A 171 -13.93 9.36 8.08
N ASP A 172 -13.78 8.13 8.47
CA ASP A 172 -13.03 7.70 9.64
C ASP A 172 -11.91 6.73 9.21
N PRO A 173 -10.63 7.14 9.33
CA PRO A 173 -10.12 8.47 9.68
C PRO A 173 -10.26 9.49 8.52
N PRO A 174 -10.48 10.80 8.85
CA PRO A 174 -10.73 11.85 7.86
C PRO A 174 -9.43 12.39 7.23
N ASN A 175 -9.52 12.83 5.97
CA ASN A 175 -8.46 13.54 5.25
C ASN A 175 -7.11 12.79 5.23
N GLN A 176 -7.13 11.45 5.22
CA GLN A 176 -5.92 10.63 5.17
C GLN A 176 -5.68 10.09 3.77
N PRO A 177 -4.42 10.06 3.30
CA PRO A 177 -4.09 9.45 2.02
C PRO A 177 -4.51 7.97 1.99
N VAL A 178 -5.09 7.54 0.85
CA VAL A 178 -5.45 6.15 0.56
C VAL A 178 -4.79 5.64 -0.71
N ILE A 179 -4.32 6.56 -1.55
CA ILE A 179 -3.49 6.31 -2.73
C ILE A 179 -2.33 7.30 -2.72
N ALA A 180 -1.13 6.79 -2.90
CA ALA A 180 0.08 7.61 -2.97
C ALA A 180 1.01 7.16 -4.09
N ALA A 181 1.77 8.11 -4.62
CA ALA A 181 2.80 7.87 -5.63
C ALA A 181 4.11 8.53 -5.24
N ALA A 182 5.21 7.97 -5.70
CA ALA A 182 6.55 8.53 -5.53
C ALA A 182 7.42 8.25 -6.77
N ASP A 183 8.13 9.27 -7.24
CA ASP A 183 9.30 9.07 -8.10
C ASP A 183 10.49 8.73 -7.21
N PHE A 184 11.21 7.67 -7.54
CA PHE A 184 12.38 7.22 -6.80
C PHE A 184 13.54 6.92 -7.76
N GLU A 185 14.54 7.77 -7.76
CA GLU A 185 15.63 7.76 -8.74
C GLU A 185 15.09 7.75 -10.19
N ARG A 186 15.25 6.63 -10.90
CA ARG A 186 14.74 6.46 -12.27
C ARG A 186 13.37 5.78 -12.33
N GLY A 187 12.96 5.13 -11.25
CA GLY A 187 11.72 4.36 -11.17
C GLY A 187 10.59 5.08 -10.46
N ARG A 188 9.48 4.37 -10.30
CA ARG A 188 8.21 4.92 -9.83
C ARG A 188 7.49 3.92 -8.94
N VAL A 189 6.83 4.43 -7.91
CA VAL A 189 6.13 3.60 -6.93
C VAL A 189 4.71 4.12 -6.74
N ILE A 190 3.74 3.21 -6.73
CA ILE A 190 2.35 3.47 -6.34
C ILE A 190 2.01 2.57 -5.16
N CYS A 191 1.45 3.15 -4.10
CA CYS A 191 0.86 2.41 -2.99
C CYS A 191 -0.63 2.72 -2.90
N ILE A 192 -1.46 1.66 -2.76
CA ILE A 192 -2.92 1.77 -2.66
C ILE A 192 -3.38 1.00 -1.44
N GLY A 193 -4.22 1.63 -0.60
CA GLY A 193 -4.72 1.05 0.65
C GLY A 193 -5.62 -0.17 0.50
N THR A 194 -5.97 -0.55 -0.74
CA THR A 194 -6.80 -1.72 -1.03
C THR A 194 -6.44 -2.39 -2.35
N TYR A 195 -6.44 -3.72 -2.39
CA TYR A 195 -6.35 -4.49 -3.64
C TYR A 195 -7.72 -4.70 -4.30
N GLU A 196 -8.80 -4.54 -3.55
CA GLU A 196 -10.16 -4.71 -4.03
C GLU A 196 -10.52 -3.73 -5.16
N ILE A 197 -9.77 -2.63 -5.30
CA ILE A 197 -9.94 -1.64 -6.38
C ILE A 197 -9.88 -2.28 -7.77
N PHE A 198 -9.04 -3.30 -7.95
CA PHE A 198 -8.84 -3.98 -9.25
C PHE A 198 -9.41 -5.41 -9.27
N ARG A 199 -10.13 -5.81 -8.22
CA ARG A 199 -10.68 -7.16 -8.13
C ARG A 199 -11.81 -7.37 -9.12
N ARG A 200 -11.82 -8.54 -9.76
CA ARG A 200 -12.93 -9.03 -10.59
C ARG A 200 -14.21 -9.08 -9.77
N GLY A 201 -15.28 -8.49 -10.27
CA GLY A 201 -16.56 -8.43 -9.57
C GLY A 201 -16.61 -7.48 -8.38
N GLY A 202 -15.48 -6.81 -8.05
CA GLY A 202 -15.34 -5.74 -7.06
C GLY A 202 -15.16 -4.39 -7.72
N GLY A 203 -14.09 -3.67 -7.32
CA GLY A 203 -13.81 -2.32 -7.79
C GLY A 203 -13.68 -2.17 -9.30
N LEU A 204 -13.18 -3.18 -10.01
CA LEU A 204 -12.99 -3.11 -11.47
C LEU A 204 -14.31 -3.00 -12.27
N LYS A 205 -15.47 -3.19 -11.63
CA LYS A 205 -16.77 -2.88 -12.25
C LYS A 205 -17.05 -1.39 -12.39
N ASN A 206 -16.33 -0.55 -11.66
CA ASN A 206 -16.42 0.89 -11.79
C ASN A 206 -15.54 1.36 -12.94
N ASP A 207 -16.10 2.13 -13.89
CA ASP A 207 -15.37 2.60 -15.08
C ASP A 207 -14.18 3.49 -14.71
N GLY A 208 -14.30 4.28 -13.64
CA GLY A 208 -13.20 5.08 -13.10
C GLY A 208 -12.01 4.22 -12.68
N ASN A 209 -12.26 3.07 -12.06
CA ASN A 209 -11.20 2.14 -11.65
C ASN A 209 -10.51 1.48 -12.83
N THR A 210 -11.23 1.21 -13.91
CA THR A 210 -10.66 0.69 -15.16
C THR A 210 -9.71 1.69 -15.79
N THR A 211 -10.14 2.95 -15.91
CA THR A 211 -9.30 4.05 -16.40
C THR A 211 -8.11 4.29 -15.48
N PHE A 212 -8.34 4.28 -14.17
CA PHE A 212 -7.29 4.43 -13.16
C PHE A 212 -6.23 3.32 -13.27
N ALA A 213 -6.65 2.07 -13.45
CA ALA A 213 -5.72 0.95 -13.64
C ALA A 213 -4.79 1.20 -14.83
N LEU A 214 -5.34 1.52 -16.00
CA LEU A 214 -4.54 1.80 -17.20
C LEU A 214 -3.58 2.97 -17.00
N ASN A 215 -4.04 4.06 -16.38
CA ASN A 215 -3.20 5.20 -16.10
C ASN A 215 -2.06 4.85 -15.11
N CYS A 216 -2.32 4.05 -14.08
CA CYS A 216 -1.29 3.55 -13.15
C CYS A 216 -0.19 2.79 -13.90
N PHE A 217 -0.56 1.84 -14.76
CA PHE A 217 0.43 1.04 -15.48
C PHE A 217 1.18 1.84 -16.54
N ARG A 218 0.52 2.75 -17.26
CA ARG A 218 1.19 3.71 -18.17
C ARG A 218 2.22 4.55 -17.42
N TRP A 219 1.86 5.06 -16.26
CA TRP A 219 2.78 5.85 -15.45
C TRP A 219 3.94 4.98 -14.93
N LEU A 220 3.69 3.81 -14.36
CA LEU A 220 4.72 2.91 -13.84
C LEU A 220 5.73 2.47 -14.90
N THR A 221 5.27 2.22 -16.13
CA THR A 221 6.11 1.77 -17.26
C THR A 221 6.77 2.93 -18.01
N GLY A 222 6.48 4.18 -17.65
CA GLY A 222 7.05 5.39 -18.25
C GLY A 222 6.42 5.77 -19.58
N GLU A 223 5.30 5.17 -19.97
CA GLU A 223 4.61 5.46 -21.24
C GLU A 223 3.86 6.81 -21.22
N ASP A 224 3.52 7.34 -20.05
CA ASP A 224 2.99 8.69 -19.89
C ASP A 224 3.93 9.77 -20.42
N ARG A 225 5.25 9.50 -20.42
CA ARG A 225 6.27 10.40 -20.99
C ARG A 225 6.30 10.37 -22.51
N LEU A 226 5.88 9.24 -23.10
CA LEU A 226 5.86 9.04 -24.56
C LEU A 226 4.57 9.59 -25.19
N THR A 227 3.48 9.61 -24.45
CA THR A 227 2.16 10.07 -24.89
C THR A 227 1.91 11.56 -24.69
N ARG A 228 2.94 12.35 -24.36
CA ARG A 228 2.91 13.81 -24.53
C ARG A 228 3.34 14.22 -25.94
N PRO A 229 2.52 14.04 -27.00
CA PRO A 229 2.63 14.90 -28.14
C PRO A 229 2.04 16.22 -27.69
N SER A 230 2.88 17.22 -27.62
CA SER A 230 2.66 18.62 -28.03
C SER A 230 1.23 19.17 -28.22
N ARG A 231 0.15 18.59 -27.66
CA ARG A 231 -1.18 19.23 -27.70
C ARG A 231 -1.20 20.54 -26.90
N VAL A 232 -0.44 20.59 -25.80
CA VAL A 232 -0.27 21.85 -25.05
C VAL A 232 0.64 22.81 -25.78
N VAL A 233 1.72 22.33 -26.41
CA VAL A 233 2.61 23.19 -27.23
C VAL A 233 1.92 23.61 -28.53
N ALA A 234 1.13 22.74 -29.17
CA ALA A 234 0.34 23.10 -30.37
C ALA A 234 -0.82 24.06 -30.05
N ALA A 235 -1.46 23.92 -28.86
CA ALA A 235 -2.47 24.88 -28.40
C ALA A 235 -1.86 26.20 -27.97
N GLN A 236 -0.67 26.17 -27.34
CA GLN A 236 0.09 27.37 -26.97
C GLN A 236 0.73 28.03 -28.20
N ALA A 237 1.19 27.28 -29.20
CA ALA A 237 1.68 27.83 -30.49
C ALA A 237 0.53 28.44 -31.32
N LYS A 238 -0.64 27.80 -31.43
CA LYS A 238 -1.82 28.40 -32.04
C LYS A 238 -2.35 29.64 -31.31
N ALA A 239 -2.34 29.61 -29.96
CA ALA A 239 -2.71 30.76 -29.15
C ALA A 239 -1.68 31.90 -29.19
N ALA A 240 -0.42 31.62 -29.58
CA ALA A 240 0.61 32.63 -29.80
C ALA A 240 0.54 33.27 -31.20
N GLU A 241 0.05 32.55 -32.22
CA GLU A 241 -0.16 33.07 -33.57
C GLU A 241 -1.44 33.93 -33.71
N GLU A 242 -2.43 33.77 -32.84
CA GLU A 242 -3.68 34.53 -32.83
C GLU A 242 -3.70 35.75 -31.89
N ARG A 243 -2.56 36.16 -31.33
CA ARG A 243 -2.51 37.39 -30.53
C ARG A 243 -2.40 38.62 -31.43
N PRO A 244 -3.44 39.49 -31.46
CA PRO A 244 -3.27 40.82 -32.02
C PRO A 244 -2.26 41.60 -31.20
N SER A 245 -1.47 42.43 -31.86
CA SER A 245 -0.44 43.26 -31.23
C SER A 245 -1.00 44.04 -30.04
N ALA A 246 -0.37 43.88 -28.87
CA ALA A 246 -0.80 44.50 -27.64
C ALA A 246 -0.66 46.03 -27.72
N GLY A 247 -1.79 46.72 -27.74
CA GLY A 247 -1.89 48.13 -27.38
C GLY A 247 -1.99 48.29 -25.86
N GLU A 248 -1.68 49.49 -25.36
CA GLU A 248 -1.57 49.88 -23.93
C GLU A 248 -2.73 49.47 -22.99
N GLY A 249 -3.88 48.98 -23.51
CA GLY A 249 -5.00 48.49 -22.71
C GLY A 249 -4.82 47.12 -22.05
N ALA A 250 -3.84 46.30 -22.45
CA ALA A 250 -3.62 44.94 -21.94
C ALA A 250 -2.85 44.93 -20.59
N GLN A 251 -2.08 45.96 -20.30
CA GLN A 251 -1.34 46.09 -19.04
C GLN A 251 -2.26 46.41 -17.86
N VAL A 252 -3.27 47.26 -18.08
CA VAL A 252 -4.23 47.65 -17.02
C VAL A 252 -5.14 46.50 -16.61
N THR A 253 -5.51 45.61 -17.54
CA THR A 253 -6.33 44.41 -17.23
C THR A 253 -5.53 43.33 -16.50
N PHE A 254 -4.24 43.19 -16.82
CA PHE A 254 -3.34 42.20 -16.16
C PHE A 254 -3.04 42.59 -14.70
N GLU A 255 -2.75 43.89 -14.45
CA GLU A 255 -2.55 44.37 -13.06
C GLU A 255 -3.82 44.28 -12.22
N ALA A 256 -5.00 44.54 -12.76
CA ALA A 256 -6.28 44.37 -12.09
C ALA A 256 -6.60 42.91 -11.78
N GLU A 257 -6.19 41.97 -12.59
CA GLU A 257 -6.38 40.54 -12.37
C GLU A 257 -5.39 39.99 -11.33
N ILE A 258 -4.16 40.49 -11.31
CA ILE A 258 -3.17 40.21 -10.27
C ILE A 258 -3.64 40.74 -8.91
N ASP A 259 -4.15 41.99 -8.83
CA ASP A 259 -4.66 42.56 -7.58
C ASP A 259 -5.86 41.78 -7.06
N LYS A 260 -6.75 41.35 -7.92
CA LYS A 260 -7.91 40.50 -7.58
C LYS A 260 -7.47 39.12 -7.06
N THR A 261 -6.44 38.54 -7.65
CA THR A 261 -5.91 37.24 -7.24
C THR A 261 -5.15 37.35 -5.91
N LEU A 262 -4.36 38.41 -5.72
CA LEU A 262 -3.69 38.73 -4.46
C LEU A 262 -4.70 38.94 -3.32
N ARG A 263 -5.78 39.68 -3.55
CA ARG A 263 -6.86 39.86 -2.54
C ARG A 263 -7.54 38.55 -2.17
N ARG A 264 -7.78 37.64 -3.15
CA ARG A 264 -8.31 36.30 -2.89
C ARG A 264 -7.35 35.47 -2.05
N LEU A 265 -6.05 35.51 -2.32
CA LEU A 265 -5.03 34.82 -1.54
C LEU A 265 -4.94 35.37 -0.11
N VAL A 266 -4.94 36.69 0.06
CA VAL A 266 -4.93 37.31 1.40
C VAL A 266 -6.15 36.91 2.21
N ASN A 267 -7.35 36.93 1.60
CA ASN A 267 -8.58 36.49 2.28
C ASN A 267 -8.53 34.99 2.65
N ALA A 268 -8.02 34.13 1.75
CA ALA A 268 -7.85 32.71 2.04
C ALA A 268 -6.87 32.45 3.20
N VAL A 269 -5.79 33.22 3.29
CA VAL A 269 -4.82 33.15 4.42
C VAL A 269 -5.47 33.60 5.73
N ILE A 270 -6.28 34.66 5.70
CA ILE A 270 -7.03 35.13 6.89
C ILE A 270 -8.03 34.08 7.35
N ASP A 271 -8.74 33.43 6.42
CA ASP A 271 -9.70 32.38 6.76
C ASP A 271 -9.00 31.12 7.31
N LEU A 272 -7.86 30.74 6.73
CA LEU A 272 -7.00 29.68 7.27
C LEU A 272 -6.50 29.97 8.70
N GLN A 273 -6.14 31.22 9.00
CA GLN A 273 -5.74 31.62 10.35
C GLN A 273 -6.90 31.50 11.35
N LYS A 274 -8.12 31.85 10.94
CA LYS A 274 -9.34 31.66 11.77
C LYS A 274 -9.62 30.18 12.02
N ASP A 275 -9.48 29.35 11.00
CA ASP A 275 -9.70 27.91 11.14
C ASP A 275 -8.65 27.25 12.04
N ILE A 276 -7.37 27.65 11.95
CA ILE A 276 -6.32 27.20 12.87
C ILE A 276 -6.64 27.59 14.31
N ALA A 277 -7.07 28.83 14.55
CA ALA A 277 -7.45 29.29 15.89
C ALA A 277 -8.63 28.47 16.45
N ARG A 278 -9.64 28.18 15.61
CA ARG A 278 -10.78 27.35 15.98
C ARG A 278 -10.41 25.90 16.27
N LEU A 279 -9.49 25.33 15.48
CA LEU A 279 -8.97 23.99 15.73
C LEU A 279 -8.20 23.92 17.04
N THR A 280 -7.36 24.91 17.34
CA THR A 280 -6.61 25.00 18.60
C THR A 280 -7.56 25.08 19.81
N GLU A 281 -8.64 25.88 19.71
CA GLU A 281 -9.67 25.94 20.76
C GLU A 281 -10.38 24.61 20.95
N ASN A 282 -10.75 23.92 19.86
CA ASN A 282 -11.39 22.61 19.92
C ASN A 282 -10.46 21.55 20.53
N THR A 283 -9.18 21.57 20.20
CA THR A 283 -8.19 20.67 20.81
C THR A 283 -8.13 20.87 22.32
N GLY A 284 -8.08 22.11 22.79
CA GLY A 284 -8.10 22.40 24.23
C GLY A 284 -9.39 21.97 24.93
N ARG A 285 -10.57 22.00 24.23
CA ARG A 285 -11.82 21.46 24.75
C ARG A 285 -11.81 19.94 24.86
N ILE A 286 -11.22 19.25 23.87
CA ILE A 286 -11.07 17.79 23.86
C ILE A 286 -10.15 17.36 25.01
N GLU A 287 -9.02 18.02 25.20
CA GLU A 287 -8.09 17.73 26.30
C GLU A 287 -8.78 17.84 27.66
N LYS A 288 -9.55 18.92 27.89
CA LYS A 288 -10.34 19.07 29.13
C LYS A 288 -11.42 17.99 29.31
N SER A 289 -12.04 17.54 28.20
CA SER A 289 -13.03 16.47 28.25
C SER A 289 -12.36 15.12 28.57
N ILE A 290 -11.17 14.86 28.05
CA ILE A 290 -10.38 13.64 28.35
C ILE A 290 -9.97 13.65 29.83
N GLU A 291 -9.50 14.77 30.35
CA GLU A 291 -9.19 14.91 31.77
C GLU A 291 -10.40 14.67 32.66
N GLY A 292 -11.57 15.25 32.32
CA GLY A 292 -12.82 15.02 33.01
C GLY A 292 -13.27 13.55 32.99
N LEU A 293 -13.19 12.89 31.87
CA LEU A 293 -13.48 11.45 31.74
C LEU A 293 -12.52 10.59 32.55
N ARG A 294 -11.22 10.95 32.58
CA ARG A 294 -10.21 10.25 33.38
C ARG A 294 -10.52 10.35 34.87
N GLY A 295 -10.92 11.52 35.34
CA GLY A 295 -11.38 11.69 36.74
C GLY A 295 -12.63 10.89 37.07
N GLN A 296 -13.66 10.90 36.20
CA GLN A 296 -14.85 10.08 36.39
C GLN A 296 -14.57 8.56 36.39
N PHE A 297 -13.62 8.12 35.57
CA PHE A 297 -13.23 6.71 35.54
C PHE A 297 -12.47 6.31 36.80
N GLN A 298 -11.66 7.20 37.35
CA GLN A 298 -10.94 6.99 38.61
C GLN A 298 -11.92 6.93 39.79
N ASP A 299 -12.88 7.87 39.87
CA ASP A 299 -13.95 7.85 40.86
C ASP A 299 -14.85 6.63 40.77
N PHE A 300 -15.13 6.15 39.54
CA PHE A 300 -15.91 4.94 39.33
C PHE A 300 -15.13 3.69 39.79
N ALA A 301 -13.82 3.62 39.48
CA ALA A 301 -12.96 2.53 39.90
C ALA A 301 -12.87 2.45 41.44
N GLU A 302 -12.71 3.60 42.13
CA GLU A 302 -12.68 3.67 43.60
C GLU A 302 -14.00 3.26 44.22
N LYS A 303 -15.13 3.75 43.71
CA LYS A 303 -16.48 3.36 44.17
C LYS A 303 -16.77 1.88 43.94
N THR A 304 -16.32 1.34 42.80
CA THR A 304 -16.50 -0.08 42.50
C THR A 304 -15.63 -0.93 43.44
N GLN A 305 -14.41 -0.49 43.74
CA GLN A 305 -13.53 -1.15 44.70
C GLN A 305 -14.09 -1.12 46.14
N GLN A 306 -14.78 -0.03 46.54
CA GLN A 306 -15.45 0.06 47.82
C GLN A 306 -16.73 -0.79 47.92
N GLN A 307 -17.52 -0.88 46.81
CA GLN A 307 -18.79 -1.63 46.81
C GLN A 307 -18.60 -3.16 46.65
N PHE A 308 -17.55 -3.58 45.96
CA PHE A 308 -17.29 -4.98 45.62
C PHE A 308 -16.04 -5.50 46.33
N GLY A 309 -15.81 -5.17 47.59
CA GLY A 309 -14.69 -5.60 48.42
C GLY A 309 -14.41 -7.10 48.47
N LEU A 310 -14.83 -7.86 47.48
CA LEU A 310 -14.49 -9.27 47.22
C LEU A 310 -14.58 -9.54 45.70
N MET A 311 -13.44 -9.87 45.10
CA MET A 311 -13.30 -10.60 43.85
C MET A 311 -13.68 -9.89 42.55
N VAL A 312 -12.88 -8.93 42.13
CA VAL A 312 -12.50 -8.85 40.70
C VAL A 312 -11.04 -9.26 40.63
N PRO A 313 -10.67 -10.33 39.90
CA PRO A 313 -9.25 -10.57 39.67
C PRO A 313 -8.75 -9.35 38.90
N ALA A 314 -7.79 -8.66 39.48
CA ALA A 314 -7.01 -7.66 38.81
C ALA A 314 -6.63 -8.30 37.45
N LYS A 315 -6.95 -7.65 36.30
CA LYS A 315 -6.29 -7.96 35.05
C LYS A 315 -4.83 -7.83 35.38
N GLN A 316 -4.18 -8.97 35.56
CA GLN A 316 -2.75 -9.05 35.76
C GLN A 316 -2.16 -8.34 34.54
N PHE A 317 -1.50 -7.21 34.79
CA PHE A 317 -0.48 -6.74 33.87
C PHE A 317 0.50 -7.93 33.84
N LYS A 318 0.53 -8.62 32.71
CA LYS A 318 1.48 -9.70 32.50
C LYS A 318 2.85 -9.15 32.85
N SER A 319 3.60 -9.90 33.63
CA SER A 319 4.97 -9.51 33.96
C SER A 319 5.79 -9.43 32.65
N GLU A 320 6.90 -8.70 32.66
CA GLU A 320 7.80 -8.66 31.49
C GLU A 320 8.26 -10.08 31.12
N GLU A 321 8.35 -10.98 32.07
CA GLU A 321 8.67 -12.40 31.89
C GLU A 321 7.54 -13.16 31.14
N GLU A 322 6.27 -12.94 31.52
CA GLU A 322 5.13 -13.56 30.83
C GLU A 322 5.00 -13.08 29.38
N ASN A 323 5.24 -11.80 29.08
CA ASN A 323 5.27 -11.26 27.73
C ASN A 323 6.41 -11.87 26.92
N ARG A 324 7.57 -12.07 27.51
CA ARG A 324 8.73 -12.70 26.88
C ARG A 324 8.48 -14.16 26.54
N ILE A 325 7.84 -14.90 27.45
CA ILE A 325 7.43 -16.29 27.23
C ILE A 325 6.43 -16.40 26.08
N GLU A 326 5.43 -15.48 25.98
CA GLU A 326 4.50 -15.45 24.86
C GLU A 326 5.19 -15.14 23.52
N GLU A 327 6.18 -14.25 23.51
CA GLU A 327 6.98 -13.97 22.31
C GLU A 327 7.77 -15.22 21.85
N ILE A 328 8.38 -15.95 22.77
CA ILE A 328 9.12 -17.18 22.44
C ILE A 328 8.17 -18.27 21.91
N ILE A 329 6.99 -18.42 22.51
CA ILE A 329 5.96 -19.36 22.01
C ILE A 329 5.51 -18.98 20.58
N ALA A 330 5.30 -17.69 20.31
CA ALA A 330 4.94 -17.24 18.98
C ALA A 330 6.05 -17.48 17.94
N ASP A 331 7.31 -17.34 18.34
CA ASP A 331 8.46 -17.65 17.49
C ASP A 331 8.55 -19.15 17.19
N ILE A 332 8.35 -20.03 18.19
CA ILE A 332 8.31 -21.49 18.04
C ILE A 332 7.21 -21.88 17.04
N ASP A 333 5.98 -21.40 17.25
CA ASP A 333 4.85 -21.65 16.35
C ASP A 333 5.12 -21.21 14.91
N SER A 334 5.81 -20.10 14.74
CA SER A 334 6.21 -19.59 13.42
C SER A 334 7.22 -20.51 12.73
N ILE A 335 8.23 -20.97 13.46
CA ILE A 335 9.25 -21.88 12.94
C ILE A 335 8.64 -23.24 12.58
N GLU A 336 7.76 -23.79 13.40
CA GLU A 336 7.06 -25.06 13.13
C GLU A 336 6.18 -24.97 11.87
N LYS A 337 5.50 -23.85 11.64
CA LYS A 337 4.75 -23.60 10.40
C LYS A 337 5.67 -23.52 9.17
N GLU A 338 6.85 -22.89 9.31
CA GLU A 338 7.84 -22.87 8.24
C GLU A 338 8.35 -24.27 7.90
N ILE A 339 8.67 -25.09 8.89
CA ILE A 339 9.08 -26.50 8.71
C ILE A 339 8.01 -27.28 7.95
N LYS A 340 6.74 -27.14 8.37
CA LYS A 340 5.62 -27.80 7.69
C LYS A 340 5.49 -27.36 6.22
N SER A 341 5.72 -26.09 5.94
CA SER A 341 5.67 -25.57 4.56
C SER A 341 6.81 -26.12 3.70
N VAL A 342 8.00 -26.29 4.27
CA VAL A 342 9.15 -26.90 3.58
C VAL A 342 8.88 -28.38 3.28
N HIS A 343 8.27 -29.13 4.17
CA HIS A 343 7.85 -30.51 3.91
C HIS A 343 6.81 -30.60 2.80
N GLN A 344 5.80 -29.74 2.79
CA GLN A 344 4.80 -29.69 1.70
C GLN A 344 5.45 -29.37 0.34
N LEU A 345 6.45 -28.51 0.34
CA LEU A 345 7.19 -28.17 -0.88
C LEU A 345 8.01 -29.37 -1.36
N ARG A 346 8.64 -30.12 -0.44
CA ARG A 346 9.37 -31.36 -0.76
C ARG A 346 8.45 -32.40 -1.40
N ASP A 347 7.27 -32.63 -0.81
CA ASP A 347 6.27 -33.56 -1.35
C ASP A 347 5.83 -33.14 -2.76
N HIS A 348 5.66 -31.85 -3.00
CA HIS A 348 5.29 -31.32 -4.32
C HIS A 348 6.38 -31.52 -5.37
N ILE A 349 7.65 -31.33 -5.00
CA ILE A 349 8.80 -31.56 -5.88
C ILE A 349 8.94 -33.07 -6.20
N GLU A 350 8.72 -33.93 -5.22
CA GLU A 350 8.71 -35.39 -5.40
C GLU A 350 7.59 -35.83 -6.35
N GLN A 351 6.41 -35.23 -6.22
CA GLN A 351 5.29 -35.46 -7.16
C GLN A 351 5.64 -34.99 -8.60
N LYS A 352 6.32 -33.86 -8.76
CA LYS A 352 6.77 -33.39 -10.07
C LYS A 352 7.80 -34.33 -10.73
N LEU A 353 8.70 -34.91 -9.95
CA LEU A 353 9.63 -35.91 -10.44
C LEU A 353 8.89 -37.18 -10.89
N SER A 354 7.95 -37.67 -10.08
CA SER A 354 7.15 -38.87 -10.39
C SER A 354 6.27 -38.71 -11.62
N THR A 355 5.79 -37.49 -11.91
CA THR A 355 4.99 -37.17 -13.10
C THR A 355 5.84 -36.83 -14.33
N GLY A 356 7.18 -36.88 -14.23
CA GLY A 356 8.08 -36.59 -15.34
C GLY A 356 8.15 -35.13 -15.76
N THR A 357 7.59 -34.22 -14.95
CA THR A 357 7.57 -32.75 -15.19
C THR A 357 8.83 -32.05 -14.70
N MET A 358 9.74 -32.79 -14.05
CA MET A 358 11.03 -32.31 -13.54
C MET A 358 12.16 -33.31 -13.88
N THR A 359 13.34 -32.79 -14.21
CA THR A 359 14.54 -33.62 -14.41
C THR A 359 15.12 -34.04 -13.06
N ARG A 360 15.83 -35.20 -13.05
CA ARG A 360 16.48 -35.73 -11.84
C ARG A 360 17.49 -34.75 -11.26
N GLU A 361 18.26 -34.13 -12.13
CA GLU A 361 19.30 -33.16 -11.74
C GLU A 361 18.71 -31.92 -11.05
N SER A 362 17.56 -31.39 -11.56
CA SER A 362 16.83 -30.28 -10.94
C SER A 362 16.15 -30.68 -9.62
N TYR A 363 15.73 -31.92 -9.50
CA TYR A 363 15.19 -32.49 -8.27
C TYR A 363 16.26 -32.54 -7.18
N ASP A 364 17.43 -33.14 -7.48
CA ASP A 364 18.51 -33.29 -6.52
C ASP A 364 19.00 -31.94 -6.01
N GLU A 365 19.15 -30.94 -6.89
CA GLU A 365 19.52 -29.57 -6.50
C GLU A 365 18.47 -28.90 -5.59
N GLN A 366 17.18 -29.11 -5.85
CA GLN A 366 16.12 -28.49 -5.06
C GLN A 366 15.95 -29.17 -3.70
N VAL A 367 16.09 -30.50 -3.64
CA VAL A 367 16.03 -31.26 -2.39
C VAL A 367 17.20 -30.89 -1.47
N GLU A 368 18.42 -30.77 -2.01
CA GLU A 368 19.59 -30.35 -1.23
C GLU A 368 19.34 -28.99 -0.55
N LYS A 369 18.79 -28.00 -1.29
CA LYS A 369 18.46 -26.68 -0.73
C LYS A 369 17.35 -26.74 0.35
N LEU A 370 16.36 -27.63 0.18
CA LEU A 370 15.32 -27.81 1.16
C LEU A 370 15.84 -28.49 2.43
N ASP A 371 16.73 -29.46 2.29
CA ASP A 371 17.35 -30.16 3.42
C ASP A 371 18.28 -29.22 4.21
N GLU A 372 19.07 -28.36 3.56
CA GLU A 372 19.83 -27.30 4.22
C GLU A 372 18.92 -26.34 5.00
N ARG A 373 17.78 -25.98 4.41
CA ARG A 373 16.81 -25.10 5.06
C ARG A 373 16.16 -25.77 6.26
N LEU A 374 15.76 -27.04 6.17
CA LEU A 374 15.22 -27.81 7.28
C LEU A 374 16.23 -27.88 8.42
N ALA A 375 17.50 -28.20 8.13
CA ALA A 375 18.55 -28.24 9.14
C ALA A 375 18.76 -26.89 9.85
N SER A 376 18.62 -25.78 9.12
CA SER A 376 18.68 -24.42 9.70
C SER A 376 17.47 -24.11 10.58
N LEU A 377 16.26 -24.50 10.17
CA LEU A 377 15.04 -24.29 10.94
C LEU A 377 15.00 -25.15 12.18
N ASP A 378 15.42 -26.41 12.10
CA ASP A 378 15.51 -27.32 13.26
C ASP A 378 16.47 -26.80 14.32
N ARG A 379 17.62 -26.23 13.89
CA ARG A 379 18.56 -25.59 14.81
C ARG A 379 17.93 -24.40 15.53
N ARG A 380 17.26 -23.52 14.79
CA ARG A 380 16.56 -22.36 15.36
C ARG A 380 15.43 -22.78 16.29
N LEU A 381 14.72 -23.85 15.96
CA LEU A 381 13.66 -24.41 16.80
C LEU A 381 14.24 -24.94 18.13
N ALA A 382 15.37 -25.66 18.06
CA ALA A 382 16.06 -26.16 19.25
C ALA A 382 16.56 -25.01 20.15
N GLU A 383 17.16 -23.97 19.57
CA GLU A 383 17.60 -22.77 20.29
C GLU A 383 16.42 -22.07 21.00
N LYS A 384 15.27 -21.91 20.32
CA LYS A 384 14.09 -21.27 20.90
C LYS A 384 13.41 -22.12 21.98
N ARG A 385 13.42 -23.43 21.84
CA ARG A 385 12.94 -24.34 22.89
C ARG A 385 13.85 -24.31 24.14
N GLU A 386 15.17 -24.26 23.97
CA GLU A 386 16.11 -24.10 25.06
C GLU A 386 15.95 -22.73 25.76
N GLU A 387 15.67 -21.66 24.99
CA GLU A 387 15.36 -20.34 25.55
C GLU A 387 14.05 -20.37 26.37
N PHE A 388 13.03 -21.05 25.86
CA PHE A 388 11.77 -21.28 26.59
C PHE A 388 11.98 -22.00 27.90
N ASP A 389 12.71 -23.13 27.91
CA ASP A 389 12.96 -23.93 29.08
C ASP A 389 13.74 -23.16 30.16
N LYS A 390 14.66 -22.28 29.74
CA LYS A 390 15.43 -21.40 30.67
C LYS A 390 14.59 -20.30 31.30
N GLN A 391 13.53 -19.85 30.65
CA GLN A 391 12.65 -18.79 31.17
C GLN A 391 11.43 -19.36 31.91
N ALA A 392 11.08 -20.61 31.66
CA ALA A 392 9.99 -21.31 32.34
C ALA A 392 10.43 -22.04 33.62
N SER A 393 11.74 -22.09 33.92
CA SER A 393 12.34 -22.70 35.11
C SER A 393 12.63 -21.67 36.18
#